data_dcd38ed417a1481bf0aa2f1e2dfe9846
#
_entry.id   dcd38ed417a1481bf0aa2f1e2dfe9846
#
_cell.length_a   1.000
_cell.length_b   1.000
_cell.length_c   1.000
_cell.angle_alpha   90.00
_cell.angle_beta   90.00
_cell.angle_gamma   90.00
#
_symmetry.space_group_name_H-M   'P 1'
#
loop_
_entity.id
_entity.type
_entity.pdbx_description
1 polymer ?
#
loop_
_entity_poly.entity_id
_entity_poly.type
_entity_poly.pdbx_seq_one_letter_code
_entity_poly.pdbx_strand_id
1 'polypeptide(L)'
;MNDVERRLEDVRAQHGAWTAHNIALPGGVFTISPTASIMDIRRGDYFVALSQVIFRGPLSGLRVLDLGCLEGGLAIQFGYAGAEVDGVDIRGDSIAKARAAAEILELNAVRFFEGDALALPLAHLHASYDIVLCAGLLYHLDARDQLPFLRSLAALCRGVTIIDTHVSQEAVDVHSTGEGLVLHGRHIEEGGRTPAERQDAMWASWANNNSFWLTEPSLCNAVYAAGFKLVTKAAQPVFPWPWQDRATWIAFRGANARCAFEVGPLPESDDRPPSHPTVAVGRNVHVRV
;
A
#
# COMPACT_ATOMS: atom_id res chain seq x y z
N MET A 1 30.40 19.54 1.15
CA MET A 1 29.59 18.33 1.28
C MET A 1 29.42 18.06 2.76
N ASN A 2 28.19 18.10 3.26
CA ASN A 2 27.88 17.79 4.67
C ASN A 2 27.88 16.26 4.88
N ASP A 3 27.68 15.80 6.12
CA ASP A 3 27.73 14.37 6.44
C ASP A 3 26.62 13.57 5.76
N VAL A 4 25.40 14.15 5.68
CA VAL A 4 24.26 13.53 4.99
C VAL A 4 24.53 13.36 3.49
N GLU A 5 25.04 14.39 2.83
CA GLU A 5 25.42 14.32 1.41
C GLU A 5 26.46 13.25 1.15
N ARG A 6 27.49 13.16 2.00
CA ARG A 6 28.53 12.13 1.87
C ARG A 6 27.94 10.72 2.00
N ARG A 7 27.12 10.49 3.02
CA ARG A 7 26.45 9.19 3.21
C ARG A 7 25.58 8.80 2.02
N LEU A 8 24.86 9.77 1.44
CA LEU A 8 24.06 9.52 0.23
C LEU A 8 24.93 9.14 -0.98
N GLU A 9 26.07 9.83 -1.17
CA GLU A 9 26.98 9.51 -2.26
C GLU A 9 27.59 8.12 -2.09
N ASP A 10 27.95 7.72 -0.88
CA ASP A 10 28.47 6.38 -0.57
C ASP A 10 27.42 5.30 -0.92
N VAL A 11 26.14 5.52 -0.55
CA VAL A 11 25.05 4.61 -0.87
C VAL A 11 24.75 4.57 -2.37
N ARG A 12 24.78 5.73 -3.06
CA ARG A 12 24.61 5.80 -4.52
C ARG A 12 25.70 5.06 -5.27
N ALA A 13 26.94 5.17 -4.80
CA ALA A 13 28.08 4.48 -5.40
C ALA A 13 27.97 2.95 -5.29
N GLN A 14 27.33 2.44 -4.23
CA GLN A 14 27.21 1.00 -3.96
C GLN A 14 25.91 0.40 -4.53
N HIS A 15 24.80 1.13 -4.48
CA HIS A 15 23.44 0.63 -4.73
C HIS A 15 22.69 1.39 -5.82
N GLY A 16 23.36 2.29 -6.53
CA GLY A 16 22.76 3.13 -7.55
C GLY A 16 21.93 4.31 -6.99
N ALA A 17 21.48 5.18 -7.87
CA ALA A 17 20.69 6.35 -7.50
C ALA A 17 19.31 5.94 -6.98
N TRP A 18 18.69 6.80 -6.14
CA TRP A 18 17.27 6.72 -5.85
C TRP A 18 16.46 7.09 -7.10
N THR A 19 15.45 6.32 -7.40
CA THR A 19 14.63 6.50 -8.60
C THR A 19 13.13 6.47 -8.32
N ALA A 20 12.71 5.83 -7.23
CA ALA A 20 11.30 5.67 -6.87
C ALA A 20 10.84 6.72 -5.85
N HIS A 21 11.61 6.92 -4.77
CA HIS A 21 11.16 7.74 -3.66
C HIS A 21 12.08 8.93 -3.40
N ASN A 22 11.49 10.14 -3.49
CA ASN A 22 12.19 11.38 -3.17
C ASN A 22 11.98 11.74 -1.69
N ILE A 23 12.88 11.29 -0.84
CA ILE A 23 12.81 11.46 0.62
C ILE A 23 13.56 12.72 1.02
N ALA A 24 12.89 13.58 1.81
CA ALA A 24 13.52 14.75 2.41
C ALA A 24 14.36 14.33 3.62
N LEU A 25 15.60 14.79 3.66
CA LEU A 25 16.60 14.47 4.68
C LEU A 25 17.04 15.75 5.41
N PRO A 26 17.72 15.64 6.58
CA PRO A 26 18.24 16.80 7.29
C PRO A 26 19.10 17.71 6.43
N GLY A 27 19.08 19.02 6.72
CA GLY A 27 19.86 20.01 5.98
C GLY A 27 19.32 20.39 4.61
N GLY A 28 18.05 20.05 4.29
CA GLY A 28 17.43 20.35 3.00
C GLY A 28 17.91 19.46 1.85
N VAL A 29 18.51 18.32 2.19
CA VAL A 29 18.99 17.32 1.24
C VAL A 29 17.83 16.41 0.84
N PHE A 30 17.84 15.92 -0.40
CA PHE A 30 16.82 15.00 -0.93
C PHE A 30 17.49 13.79 -1.57
N THR A 31 16.86 12.63 -1.48
CA THR A 31 17.39 11.41 -2.10
C THR A 31 17.43 11.49 -3.61
N ILE A 32 16.50 12.20 -4.26
CA ILE A 32 16.50 12.44 -5.71
C ILE A 32 16.83 13.91 -5.99
N SER A 33 15.92 14.82 -5.73
CA SER A 33 16.08 16.26 -6.03
C SER A 33 15.03 17.09 -5.30
N PRO A 34 15.35 18.33 -4.87
CA PRO A 34 14.36 19.23 -4.28
C PRO A 34 13.24 19.63 -5.27
N THR A 35 13.46 19.44 -6.57
CA THR A 35 12.47 19.73 -7.64
C THR A 35 11.76 18.50 -8.18
N ALA A 36 12.11 17.30 -7.71
CA ALA A 36 11.45 16.07 -8.12
C ALA A 36 10.00 16.03 -7.63
N SER A 37 9.16 15.28 -8.34
CA SER A 37 7.75 15.13 -7.98
C SER A 37 7.58 14.63 -6.55
N ILE A 38 6.68 15.28 -5.81
CA ILE A 38 6.28 14.90 -4.45
C ILE A 38 5.05 13.99 -4.43
N MET A 39 4.71 13.37 -5.55
CA MET A 39 3.47 12.61 -5.69
C MET A 39 3.36 11.46 -4.71
N ASP A 40 4.47 10.73 -4.49
CA ASP A 40 4.48 9.62 -3.52
C ASP A 40 4.37 10.11 -2.08
N ILE A 41 4.91 11.29 -1.77
CA ILE A 41 4.73 11.94 -0.47
C ILE A 41 3.23 12.18 -0.21
N ARG A 42 2.50 12.76 -1.15
CA ARG A 42 1.06 13.02 -1.00
C ARG A 42 0.24 11.75 -0.82
N ARG A 43 0.62 10.66 -1.50
CA ARG A 43 -0.04 9.37 -1.33
C ARG A 43 0.20 8.80 0.07
N GLY A 44 1.43 8.89 0.55
CA GLY A 44 1.76 8.46 1.90
C GLY A 44 1.08 9.30 2.97
N ASP A 45 1.04 10.64 2.82
CA ASP A 45 0.28 11.53 3.72
C ASP A 45 -1.20 11.12 3.76
N TYR A 46 -1.78 10.79 2.61
CA TYR A 46 -3.15 10.31 2.52
C TYR A 46 -3.34 8.98 3.26
N PHE A 47 -2.44 8.01 3.10
CA PHE A 47 -2.55 6.71 3.79
C PHE A 47 -2.33 6.84 5.31
N VAL A 48 -1.42 7.72 5.73
CA VAL A 48 -1.22 8.06 7.15
C VAL A 48 -2.49 8.69 7.72
N ALA A 49 -3.03 9.73 7.07
CA ALA A 49 -4.25 10.41 7.52
C ALA A 49 -5.45 9.46 7.56
N LEU A 50 -5.62 8.62 6.53
CA LEU A 50 -6.64 7.59 6.47
C LEU A 50 -6.52 6.61 7.64
N SER A 51 -5.30 6.15 7.94
CA SER A 51 -5.03 5.26 9.06
C SER A 51 -5.33 5.92 10.40
N GLN A 52 -4.96 7.19 10.58
CA GLN A 52 -5.27 7.96 11.80
C GLN A 52 -6.78 8.10 12.02
N VAL A 53 -7.55 8.29 10.95
CA VAL A 53 -9.03 8.32 11.03
C VAL A 53 -9.57 6.95 11.42
N ILE A 54 -9.11 5.88 10.78
CA ILE A 54 -9.55 4.51 11.06
C ILE A 54 -9.26 4.12 12.52
N PHE A 55 -8.06 4.40 13.01
CA PHE A 55 -7.62 4.05 14.37
C PHE A 55 -7.94 5.14 15.41
N ARG A 56 -8.59 6.25 14.99
CA ARG A 56 -9.04 7.36 15.85
C ARG A 56 -7.93 8.00 16.69
N GLY A 57 -6.77 8.17 16.10
CA GLY A 57 -5.65 8.80 16.81
C GLY A 57 -4.31 8.63 16.13
N PRO A 58 -3.24 8.96 16.84
CA PRO A 58 -1.88 8.80 16.35
C PRO A 58 -1.56 7.33 16.10
N LEU A 59 -0.59 7.06 15.24
CA LEU A 59 -0.19 5.70 14.89
C LEU A 59 0.83 5.11 15.88
N SER A 60 1.18 5.84 16.94
CA SER A 60 2.13 5.38 17.96
C SER A 60 1.65 4.07 18.61
N GLY A 61 2.54 3.09 18.65
CA GLY A 61 2.24 1.75 19.16
C GLY A 61 1.49 0.84 18.21
N LEU A 62 1.17 1.29 16.98
CA LEU A 62 0.68 0.43 15.91
C LEU A 62 1.84 -0.17 15.12
N ARG A 63 1.66 -1.41 14.68
CA ARG A 63 2.59 -2.10 13.79
C ARG A 63 2.10 -2.04 12.37
N VAL A 64 2.98 -1.64 11.47
CA VAL A 64 2.72 -1.50 10.03
C VAL A 64 3.65 -2.41 9.25
N LEU A 65 3.11 -3.12 8.27
CA LEU A 65 3.88 -3.89 7.29
C LEU A 65 3.71 -3.22 5.92
N ASP A 66 4.82 -2.83 5.29
CA ASP A 66 4.84 -2.25 3.94
C ASP A 66 5.45 -3.26 2.96
N LEU A 67 4.62 -3.82 2.08
CA LEU A 67 5.01 -4.86 1.12
C LEU A 67 5.25 -4.27 -0.27
N GLY A 68 6.40 -4.60 -0.85
CA GLY A 68 6.90 -3.93 -2.05
C GLY A 68 7.32 -2.50 -1.73
N CYS A 69 8.01 -2.32 -0.60
CA CYS A 69 8.33 -1.00 -0.06
C CYS A 69 9.36 -0.21 -0.89
N LEU A 70 9.99 -0.83 -1.87
CA LEU A 70 11.05 -0.22 -2.70
C LEU A 70 12.08 0.51 -1.82
N GLU A 71 12.31 1.79 -2.10
CA GLU A 71 13.26 2.66 -1.38
C GLU A 71 12.67 3.25 -0.07
N GLY A 72 11.58 2.67 0.45
CA GLY A 72 11.07 2.90 1.80
C GLY A 72 10.21 4.15 2.02
N GLY A 73 9.78 4.84 0.95
CA GLY A 73 9.08 6.12 1.08
C GLY A 73 7.82 6.08 1.95
N LEU A 74 6.94 5.08 1.76
CA LEU A 74 5.73 4.92 2.57
C LEU A 74 6.07 4.50 4.01
N ALA A 75 6.94 3.50 4.17
CA ALA A 75 7.38 3.04 5.49
C ALA A 75 7.94 4.18 6.35
N ILE A 76 8.78 5.05 5.76
CA ILE A 76 9.35 6.21 6.43
C ILE A 76 8.26 7.20 6.87
N GLN A 77 7.24 7.44 6.05
CA GLN A 77 6.14 8.35 6.41
C GLN A 77 5.31 7.80 7.56
N PHE A 78 5.03 6.49 7.59
CA PHE A 78 4.38 5.85 8.73
C PHE A 78 5.25 5.87 9.98
N GLY A 79 6.56 5.74 9.85
CA GLY A 79 7.53 5.92 10.93
C GLY A 79 7.50 7.33 11.52
N TYR A 80 7.46 8.37 10.69
CA TYR A 80 7.26 9.76 11.14
C TYR A 80 5.94 9.97 11.89
N ALA A 81 4.89 9.23 11.52
CA ALA A 81 3.62 9.25 12.24
C ALA A 81 3.65 8.45 13.56
N GLY A 82 4.80 7.88 13.93
CA GLY A 82 5.05 7.20 15.20
C GLY A 82 4.80 5.69 15.19
N ALA A 83 4.51 5.08 14.04
CA ALA A 83 4.30 3.65 13.94
C ALA A 83 5.63 2.86 14.03
N GLU A 84 5.53 1.60 14.49
CA GLU A 84 6.57 0.59 14.30
C GLU A 84 6.38 -0.04 12.91
N VAL A 85 7.38 0.07 12.03
CA VAL A 85 7.21 -0.32 10.62
C VAL A 85 8.22 -1.35 10.19
N ASP A 86 7.73 -2.41 9.53
CA ASP A 86 8.54 -3.35 8.77
C ASP A 86 8.28 -3.15 7.27
N GLY A 87 9.30 -2.79 6.51
CA GLY A 87 9.26 -2.73 5.05
C GLY A 87 9.91 -3.97 4.43
N VAL A 88 9.28 -4.54 3.42
CA VAL A 88 9.78 -5.72 2.69
C VAL A 88 9.80 -5.44 1.20
N ASP A 89 10.93 -5.71 0.57
CA ASP A 89 11.06 -5.71 -0.89
C ASP A 89 12.05 -6.79 -1.33
N ILE A 90 11.86 -7.32 -2.52
CA ILE A 90 12.73 -8.35 -3.09
C ILE A 90 14.05 -7.77 -3.63
N ARG A 91 14.07 -6.45 -3.88
CA ARG A 91 15.24 -5.74 -4.43
C ARG A 91 16.20 -5.31 -3.34
N GLY A 92 17.31 -6.03 -3.17
CA GLY A 92 18.32 -5.76 -2.14
C GLY A 92 18.89 -4.33 -2.18
N ASP A 93 19.13 -3.77 -3.38
CA ASP A 93 19.63 -2.40 -3.52
C ASP A 93 18.58 -1.36 -3.07
N SER A 94 17.29 -1.60 -3.30
CA SER A 94 16.22 -0.75 -2.79
C SER A 94 16.16 -0.79 -1.27
N ILE A 95 16.30 -1.98 -0.68
CA ILE A 95 16.35 -2.16 0.79
C ILE A 95 17.57 -1.49 1.40
N ALA A 96 18.74 -1.57 0.77
CA ALA A 96 19.93 -0.87 1.24
C ALA A 96 19.74 0.65 1.26
N LYS A 97 19.15 1.21 0.20
CA LYS A 97 18.78 2.63 0.11
C LYS A 97 17.75 3.02 1.17
N ALA A 98 16.71 2.21 1.38
CA ALA A 98 15.67 2.44 2.39
C ALA A 98 16.26 2.46 3.82
N ARG A 99 17.14 1.51 4.15
CA ARG A 99 17.85 1.46 5.43
C ARG A 99 18.70 2.71 5.66
N ALA A 100 19.48 3.11 4.67
CA ALA A 100 20.31 4.30 4.77
C ALA A 100 19.49 5.57 5.00
N ALA A 101 18.34 5.72 4.33
CA ALA A 101 17.44 6.85 4.54
C ALA A 101 16.85 6.85 5.96
N ALA A 102 16.39 5.70 6.47
CA ALA A 102 15.84 5.59 7.83
C ALA A 102 16.90 5.86 8.90
N GLU A 103 18.13 5.38 8.72
CA GLU A 103 19.27 5.66 9.62
C GLU A 103 19.63 7.16 9.65
N ILE A 104 19.67 7.83 8.48
CA ILE A 104 19.94 9.28 8.41
C ILE A 104 18.83 10.07 9.13
N LEU A 105 17.60 9.58 9.09
CA LEU A 105 16.43 10.17 9.71
C LEU A 105 16.23 9.75 11.18
N GLU A 106 17.13 8.92 11.72
CA GLU A 106 17.07 8.38 13.09
C GLU A 106 15.75 7.66 13.42
N LEU A 107 15.11 7.05 12.41
CA LEU A 107 13.85 6.32 12.55
C LEU A 107 14.08 4.88 13.03
N ASN A 108 14.47 4.71 14.30
CA ASN A 108 14.85 3.41 14.87
C ASN A 108 13.70 2.38 14.91
N ALA A 109 12.44 2.82 14.80
CA ALA A 109 11.26 1.96 14.76
C ALA A 109 10.89 1.52 13.34
N VAL A 110 11.66 1.92 12.31
CA VAL A 110 11.45 1.53 10.91
C VAL A 110 12.56 0.57 10.49
N ARG A 111 12.17 -0.64 10.12
CA ARG A 111 13.11 -1.71 9.73
C ARG A 111 12.81 -2.16 8.30
N PHE A 112 13.83 -2.57 7.57
CA PHE A 112 13.69 -3.03 6.20
C PHE A 112 14.33 -4.40 6.00
N PHE A 113 13.63 -5.28 5.26
CA PHE A 113 14.03 -6.65 5.02
C PHE A 113 13.97 -6.98 3.53
N GLU A 114 15.02 -7.58 3.02
CA GLU A 114 14.99 -8.20 1.70
C GLU A 114 14.18 -9.50 1.78
N GLY A 115 13.19 -9.64 0.90
CA GLY A 115 12.35 -10.83 0.89
C GLY A 115 11.26 -10.79 -0.17
N ASP A 116 10.81 -11.97 -0.56
CA ASP A 116 9.70 -12.13 -1.50
C ASP A 116 8.36 -12.04 -0.77
N ALA A 117 7.53 -11.09 -1.15
CA ALA A 117 6.20 -10.92 -0.61
C ALA A 117 5.27 -12.13 -0.87
N LEU A 118 5.58 -12.99 -1.85
CA LEU A 118 4.84 -14.22 -2.08
C LEU A 118 5.27 -15.36 -1.13
N ALA A 119 6.43 -15.24 -0.47
CA ALA A 119 6.95 -16.23 0.47
C ALA A 119 6.61 -15.93 1.95
N LEU A 120 5.61 -15.10 2.21
CA LEU A 120 5.18 -14.75 3.56
C LEU A 120 4.60 -15.96 4.33
N PRO A 121 4.77 -16.03 5.68
CA PRO A 121 5.49 -15.07 6.52
C PRO A 121 7.02 -15.27 6.51
N LEU A 122 7.78 -14.17 6.57
CA LEU A 122 9.23 -14.22 6.72
C LEU A 122 9.62 -14.28 8.20
N ALA A 123 10.74 -14.96 8.50
CA ALA A 123 11.13 -15.32 9.88
C ALA A 123 11.37 -14.12 10.82
N HIS A 124 11.69 -12.93 10.27
CA HIS A 124 11.99 -11.74 11.09
C HIS A 124 10.82 -10.77 11.21
N LEU A 125 9.70 -11.08 10.61
CA LEU A 125 8.50 -10.26 10.71
C LEU A 125 7.74 -10.55 12.00
N HIS A 126 6.96 -9.59 12.45
CA HIS A 126 6.00 -9.83 13.52
C HIS A 126 4.93 -10.84 13.11
N ALA A 127 4.40 -11.58 14.08
CA ALA A 127 3.30 -12.53 13.83
C ALA A 127 2.01 -11.83 13.34
N SER A 128 1.85 -10.52 13.59
CA SER A 128 0.70 -9.76 13.13
C SER A 128 0.96 -8.24 13.13
N TYR A 129 0.22 -7.53 12.27
CA TYR A 129 0.26 -6.09 12.08
C TYR A 129 -1.13 -5.47 12.20
N ASP A 130 -1.18 -4.23 12.68
CA ASP A 130 -2.42 -3.44 12.72
C ASP A 130 -2.81 -2.95 11.33
N ILE A 131 -1.79 -2.59 10.55
CA ILE A 131 -1.93 -2.07 9.20
C ILE A 131 -0.99 -2.86 8.29
N VAL A 132 -1.51 -3.33 7.15
CA VAL A 132 -0.70 -3.90 6.08
C VAL A 132 -0.88 -3.02 4.84
N LEU A 133 0.22 -2.55 4.27
CA LEU A 133 0.24 -1.79 3.04
C LEU A 133 0.59 -2.74 1.88
N CYS A 134 -0.28 -2.78 0.88
CA CYS A 134 -0.07 -3.42 -0.40
C CYS A 134 -0.28 -2.35 -1.48
N ALA A 135 0.67 -1.41 -1.56
CA ALA A 135 0.56 -0.23 -2.39
C ALA A 135 1.46 -0.34 -3.62
N GLY A 136 0.86 -0.67 -4.76
CA GLY A 136 1.60 -0.80 -6.01
C GLY A 136 2.17 -2.20 -6.27
N LEU A 137 1.68 -3.23 -5.58
CA LEU A 137 2.21 -4.59 -5.69
C LEU A 137 1.22 -5.58 -6.32
N LEU A 138 -0.06 -5.58 -5.92
CA LEU A 138 -1.03 -6.61 -6.29
C LEU A 138 -1.17 -6.78 -7.80
N TYR A 139 -1.22 -5.70 -8.55
CA TYR A 139 -1.38 -5.72 -10.00
C TYR A 139 -0.15 -6.24 -10.78
N HIS A 140 0.98 -6.46 -10.10
CA HIS A 140 2.15 -7.11 -10.67
C HIS A 140 2.13 -8.63 -10.54
N LEU A 141 1.16 -9.20 -9.82
CA LEU A 141 1.08 -10.63 -9.59
C LEU A 141 0.36 -11.35 -10.74
N ASP A 142 0.77 -12.60 -10.99
CA ASP A 142 0.03 -13.53 -11.85
C ASP A 142 -1.34 -13.85 -11.22
N ALA A 143 -2.34 -14.16 -12.05
CA ALA A 143 -3.70 -14.49 -11.60
C ALA A 143 -3.75 -15.59 -10.53
N ARG A 144 -2.90 -16.61 -10.68
CA ARG A 144 -2.81 -17.76 -9.76
C ARG A 144 -2.28 -17.41 -8.38
N ASP A 145 -1.47 -16.33 -8.27
CA ASP A 145 -0.79 -15.93 -7.03
C ASP A 145 -1.62 -14.95 -6.22
N GLN A 146 -2.61 -14.28 -6.82
CA GLN A 146 -3.34 -13.18 -6.17
C GLN A 146 -4.17 -13.64 -4.97
N LEU A 147 -4.96 -14.71 -5.09
CA LEU A 147 -5.77 -15.17 -3.94
C LEU A 147 -4.90 -15.74 -2.81
N PRO A 148 -3.89 -16.60 -3.08
CA PRO A 148 -2.94 -17.03 -2.04
C PRO A 148 -2.23 -15.84 -1.34
N PHE A 149 -1.79 -14.85 -2.11
CA PHE A 149 -1.16 -13.64 -1.57
C PHE A 149 -2.12 -12.86 -0.66
N LEU A 150 -3.35 -12.58 -1.11
CA LEU A 150 -4.36 -11.91 -0.29
C LEU A 150 -4.67 -12.68 1.01
N ARG A 151 -4.63 -14.01 1.00
CA ARG A 151 -4.75 -14.84 2.20
C ARG A 151 -3.58 -14.65 3.16
N SER A 152 -2.37 -14.54 2.63
CA SER A 152 -1.19 -14.24 3.45
C SER A 152 -1.30 -12.86 4.11
N LEU A 153 -1.81 -11.84 3.37
CA LEU A 153 -2.11 -10.54 3.95
C LEU A 153 -3.15 -10.64 5.07
N ALA A 154 -4.25 -11.39 4.83
CA ALA A 154 -5.29 -11.58 5.82
C ALA A 154 -4.79 -12.32 7.07
N ALA A 155 -3.85 -13.24 6.93
CA ALA A 155 -3.25 -13.96 8.05
C ALA A 155 -2.35 -13.06 8.92
N LEU A 156 -1.60 -12.15 8.31
CA LEU A 156 -0.72 -11.21 9.01
C LEU A 156 -1.46 -9.96 9.53
N CYS A 157 -2.61 -9.61 8.95
CA CYS A 157 -3.37 -8.42 9.29
C CYS A 157 -4.34 -8.69 10.44
N ARG A 158 -4.28 -7.90 11.51
CA ARG A 158 -5.29 -7.91 12.59
C ARG A 158 -6.26 -6.73 12.52
N GLY A 159 -5.93 -5.69 11.80
CA GLY A 159 -6.72 -4.47 11.63
C GLY A 159 -7.18 -4.26 10.19
N VAL A 160 -6.42 -3.49 9.44
CA VAL A 160 -6.75 -3.14 8.05
C VAL A 160 -5.61 -3.41 7.09
N THR A 161 -5.96 -3.80 5.86
CA THR A 161 -5.03 -3.79 4.74
C THR A 161 -5.43 -2.67 3.78
N ILE A 162 -4.50 -1.79 3.45
CA ILE A 162 -4.65 -0.76 2.43
C ILE A 162 -4.10 -1.33 1.13
N ILE A 163 -4.98 -1.53 0.15
CA ILE A 163 -4.63 -2.07 -1.17
C ILE A 163 -4.76 -0.93 -2.18
N ASP A 164 -3.64 -0.43 -2.69
CA ASP A 164 -3.60 0.54 -3.78
C ASP A 164 -3.09 -0.15 -5.03
N THR A 165 -3.97 -0.32 -6.03
CA THR A 165 -3.70 -1.18 -7.19
C THR A 165 -4.38 -0.68 -8.44
N HIS A 166 -3.83 -1.04 -9.61
CA HIS A 166 -4.53 -0.93 -10.87
C HIS A 166 -5.61 -2.00 -10.97
N VAL A 167 -6.70 -1.67 -11.66
CA VAL A 167 -7.80 -2.58 -11.97
C VAL A 167 -8.10 -2.56 -13.46
N SER A 168 -8.55 -3.67 -13.97
CA SER A 168 -9.09 -3.74 -15.33
C SER A 168 -10.48 -3.14 -15.39
N GLN A 169 -10.73 -2.29 -16.37
CA GLN A 169 -12.06 -1.76 -16.68
C GLN A 169 -12.92 -2.79 -17.42
N GLU A 170 -12.30 -3.83 -17.98
CA GLU A 170 -12.95 -4.86 -18.79
C GLU A 170 -12.61 -6.26 -18.26
N ALA A 171 -13.58 -7.17 -18.30
CA ALA A 171 -13.41 -8.57 -17.97
C ALA A 171 -13.02 -9.36 -19.22
N VAL A 172 -11.80 -9.17 -19.71
CA VAL A 172 -11.30 -9.80 -20.95
C VAL A 172 -10.88 -11.22 -20.68
N ASP A 173 -10.20 -11.45 -19.55
CA ASP A 173 -9.63 -12.74 -19.19
C ASP A 173 -10.29 -13.29 -17.92
N VAL A 174 -10.25 -14.61 -17.79
CA VAL A 174 -10.87 -15.33 -16.67
C VAL A 174 -9.87 -16.33 -16.11
N HIS A 175 -9.73 -16.35 -14.77
CA HIS A 175 -8.92 -17.32 -14.06
C HIS A 175 -9.74 -18.03 -12.98
N SER A 176 -9.78 -19.37 -13.01
CA SER A 176 -10.40 -20.18 -11.96
C SER A 176 -9.37 -20.51 -10.88
N THR A 177 -9.66 -20.19 -9.64
CA THR A 177 -8.76 -20.47 -8.52
C THR A 177 -8.74 -21.94 -8.07
N GLY A 178 -9.55 -22.79 -8.68
CA GLY A 178 -9.69 -24.20 -8.26
C GLY A 178 -10.54 -24.40 -7.00
N GLU A 179 -10.95 -23.35 -6.32
CA GLU A 179 -11.75 -23.37 -5.09
C GLU A 179 -13.16 -22.80 -5.30
N GLY A 180 -13.59 -22.71 -6.54
CA GLY A 180 -14.90 -22.20 -6.93
C GLY A 180 -14.97 -20.67 -7.07
N LEU A 181 -13.91 -19.93 -6.78
CA LEU A 181 -13.82 -18.50 -7.09
C LEU A 181 -13.29 -18.33 -8.51
N VAL A 182 -13.96 -17.48 -9.27
CA VAL A 182 -13.57 -17.08 -10.62
C VAL A 182 -13.12 -15.62 -10.57
N LEU A 183 -11.90 -15.36 -11.01
CA LEU A 183 -11.33 -14.03 -11.13
C LEU A 183 -11.51 -13.54 -12.57
N HIS A 184 -12.11 -12.37 -12.71
CA HIS A 184 -12.23 -11.65 -13.97
C HIS A 184 -11.25 -10.50 -14.00
N GLY A 185 -10.59 -10.30 -15.12
CA GLY A 185 -9.59 -9.25 -15.24
C GLY A 185 -9.01 -9.18 -16.64
N ARG A 186 -7.75 -8.81 -16.69
CA ARG A 186 -6.96 -8.72 -17.91
C ARG A 186 -5.51 -9.07 -17.65
N HIS A 187 -4.95 -9.91 -18.50
CA HIS A 187 -3.50 -10.11 -18.52
C HIS A 187 -2.81 -8.90 -19.12
N ILE A 188 -1.77 -8.45 -18.44
CA ILE A 188 -0.90 -7.37 -18.87
C ILE A 188 0.50 -7.96 -19.03
N GLU A 189 1.01 -7.91 -20.25
CA GLU A 189 2.37 -8.34 -20.54
C GLU A 189 3.37 -7.30 -19.99
N GLU A 190 4.32 -7.74 -19.17
CA GLU A 190 5.36 -6.90 -18.57
C GLU A 190 6.50 -6.58 -19.55
N GLY A 191 6.16 -6.51 -20.85
CA GLY A 191 7.04 -5.94 -21.88
C GLY A 191 8.07 -6.89 -22.48
N GLY A 192 7.82 -8.20 -22.55
CA GLY A 192 8.68 -9.17 -23.27
C GLY A 192 10.14 -9.19 -22.83
N ARG A 193 10.45 -8.58 -21.71
CA ARG A 193 11.80 -8.40 -21.20
C ARG A 193 12.37 -9.70 -20.63
N THR A 194 13.67 -9.84 -20.74
CA THR A 194 14.40 -10.89 -20.02
C THR A 194 14.25 -10.72 -18.50
N PRO A 195 14.44 -11.79 -17.70
CA PRO A 195 14.44 -11.66 -16.24
C PRO A 195 15.38 -10.55 -15.73
N ALA A 196 16.59 -10.42 -16.29
CA ALA A 196 17.55 -9.39 -15.91
C ALA A 196 17.02 -7.97 -16.18
N GLU A 197 16.47 -7.72 -17.37
CA GLU A 197 15.88 -6.42 -17.72
C GLU A 197 14.68 -6.05 -16.82
N ARG A 198 13.87 -7.03 -16.39
CA ARG A 198 12.78 -6.79 -15.43
C ARG A 198 13.30 -6.47 -14.04
N GLN A 199 14.36 -7.15 -13.60
CA GLN A 199 14.99 -6.88 -12.31
C GLN A 199 15.60 -5.48 -12.25
N ASP A 200 16.17 -5.00 -13.36
CA ASP A 200 16.69 -3.64 -13.48
C ASP A 200 15.58 -2.60 -13.63
N ALA A 201 14.40 -2.98 -14.12
CA ALA A 201 13.28 -2.08 -14.31
C ALA A 201 12.48 -1.91 -13.00
N MET A 202 12.62 -0.77 -12.34
CA MET A 202 11.98 -0.42 -11.06
C MET A 202 10.47 -0.72 -11.02
N TRP A 203 9.76 -0.43 -12.10
CA TRP A 203 8.31 -0.50 -12.19
C TRP A 203 7.79 -1.77 -12.87
N ALA A 204 8.66 -2.74 -13.15
CA ALA A 204 8.26 -4.01 -13.70
C ALA A 204 8.10 -5.07 -12.60
N SER A 205 7.26 -6.08 -12.88
CA SER A 205 7.22 -7.27 -12.04
C SER A 205 8.60 -7.92 -11.96
N TRP A 206 9.00 -8.36 -10.77
CA TRP A 206 10.30 -9.01 -10.57
C TRP A 206 10.37 -10.40 -11.19
N ALA A 207 9.33 -11.21 -10.97
CA ALA A 207 9.37 -12.64 -11.24
C ALA A 207 8.59 -13.09 -12.46
N ASN A 208 7.49 -12.42 -12.82
CA ASN A 208 6.58 -12.86 -13.86
C ASN A 208 6.55 -11.93 -15.09
N ASN A 209 6.23 -12.51 -16.24
CA ASN A 209 6.05 -11.77 -17.49
C ASN A 209 4.61 -11.30 -17.68
N ASN A 210 3.66 -11.93 -17.01
CA ASN A 210 2.24 -11.68 -17.14
C ASN A 210 1.66 -11.30 -15.80
N SER A 211 1.34 -10.04 -15.66
CA SER A 211 0.58 -9.51 -14.53
C SER A 211 -0.91 -9.67 -14.80
N PHE A 212 -1.73 -9.79 -13.77
CA PHE A 212 -3.18 -9.91 -13.92
C PHE A 212 -3.88 -8.78 -13.17
N TRP A 213 -4.50 -7.88 -13.92
CA TRP A 213 -5.27 -6.78 -13.35
C TRP A 213 -6.71 -7.24 -13.14
N LEU A 214 -7.11 -7.39 -11.90
CA LEU A 214 -8.49 -7.75 -11.54
C LEU A 214 -9.48 -6.64 -11.92
N THR A 215 -10.70 -7.00 -12.29
CA THR A 215 -11.80 -6.04 -12.24
C THR A 215 -12.11 -5.68 -10.78
N GLU A 216 -12.73 -4.52 -10.53
CA GLU A 216 -13.12 -4.13 -9.16
C GLU A 216 -14.01 -5.18 -8.47
N PRO A 217 -15.05 -5.76 -9.11
CA PRO A 217 -15.83 -6.82 -8.50
C PRO A 217 -15.01 -8.06 -8.14
N SER A 218 -14.08 -8.47 -9.02
CA SER A 218 -13.20 -9.62 -8.76
C SER A 218 -12.22 -9.35 -7.63
N LEU A 219 -11.66 -8.13 -7.55
CA LEU A 219 -10.83 -7.72 -6.42
C LEU A 219 -11.60 -7.82 -5.10
N CYS A 220 -12.82 -7.27 -5.04
CA CYS A 220 -13.66 -7.35 -3.85
C CYS A 220 -13.96 -8.81 -3.46
N ASN A 221 -14.32 -9.64 -4.42
CA ASN A 221 -14.61 -11.06 -4.19
C ASN A 221 -13.36 -11.81 -3.71
N ALA A 222 -12.19 -11.55 -4.29
CA ALA A 222 -10.92 -12.14 -3.87
C ALA A 222 -10.54 -11.73 -2.43
N VAL A 223 -10.73 -10.45 -2.08
CA VAL A 223 -10.50 -9.93 -0.73
C VAL A 223 -11.43 -10.62 0.29
N TYR A 224 -12.72 -10.78 -0.02
CA TYR A 224 -13.63 -11.55 0.84
C TYR A 224 -13.24 -13.02 0.95
N ALA A 225 -12.90 -13.67 -0.16
CA ALA A 225 -12.47 -15.06 -0.17
C ALA A 225 -11.14 -15.27 0.58
N ALA A 226 -10.30 -14.23 0.65
CA ALA A 226 -9.09 -14.24 1.46
C ALA A 226 -9.35 -14.16 2.98
N GLY A 227 -10.57 -13.81 3.41
CA GLY A 227 -10.99 -13.80 4.82
C GLY A 227 -11.13 -12.42 5.44
N PHE A 228 -11.07 -11.35 4.67
CA PHE A 228 -11.47 -10.02 5.13
C PHE A 228 -13.00 -9.94 5.29
N LYS A 229 -13.48 -9.10 6.19
CA LYS A 229 -14.91 -9.02 6.55
C LYS A 229 -15.64 -7.85 5.91
N LEU A 230 -14.90 -6.82 5.55
CA LEU A 230 -15.41 -5.63 4.88
C LEU A 230 -14.33 -5.14 3.92
N VAL A 231 -14.74 -4.71 2.74
CA VAL A 231 -13.88 -3.97 1.82
C VAL A 231 -14.62 -2.72 1.37
N THR A 232 -13.94 -1.59 1.34
CA THR A 232 -14.48 -0.32 0.86
C THR A 232 -13.47 0.37 -0.04
N LYS A 233 -13.95 1.03 -1.09
CA LYS A 233 -13.12 1.86 -1.95
C LYS A 233 -12.96 3.22 -1.29
N ALA A 234 -11.73 3.66 -1.10
CA ALA A 234 -11.44 4.97 -0.55
C ALA A 234 -11.53 6.03 -1.65
N ALA A 235 -12.22 7.13 -1.37
CA ALA A 235 -12.17 8.30 -2.23
C ALA A 235 -10.80 8.94 -2.11
N GLN A 236 -10.02 8.89 -3.18
CA GLN A 236 -8.73 9.57 -3.21
C GLN A 236 -8.93 11.07 -3.40
N PRO A 237 -8.11 11.92 -2.76
CA PRO A 237 -8.01 13.31 -3.17
C PRO A 237 -7.66 13.34 -4.68
N VAL A 238 -8.13 14.36 -5.37
CA VAL A 238 -7.83 14.53 -6.79
C VAL A 238 -6.33 14.75 -6.94
N PHE A 239 -5.60 13.65 -7.08
CA PHE A 239 -4.25 13.71 -7.57
C PHE A 239 -4.31 13.95 -9.08
N PRO A 240 -3.42 14.73 -9.67
CA PRO A 240 -3.35 14.88 -11.10
C PRO A 240 -2.76 13.62 -11.75
N TRP A 241 -3.38 12.46 -11.46
CA TRP A 241 -2.99 11.21 -12.08
C TRP A 241 -3.60 11.08 -13.46
N PRO A 242 -2.84 10.68 -14.45
CA PRO A 242 -3.41 10.28 -15.74
C PRO A 242 -4.15 8.93 -15.66
N TRP A 243 -4.02 8.20 -14.54
CA TRP A 243 -4.51 6.81 -14.42
C TRP A 243 -5.93 6.79 -13.84
N GLN A 244 -6.91 6.50 -14.69
CA GLN A 244 -8.29 6.30 -14.27
C GLN A 244 -8.57 4.89 -13.74
N ASP A 245 -7.61 3.97 -13.87
CA ASP A 245 -7.68 2.56 -13.56
C ASP A 245 -7.02 2.20 -12.22
N ARG A 246 -6.50 3.17 -11.48
CA ARG A 246 -5.87 2.96 -10.16
C ARG A 246 -6.76 3.50 -9.05
N ALA A 247 -6.94 2.69 -8.00
CA ALA A 247 -7.72 3.08 -6.84
C ALA A 247 -7.19 2.41 -5.57
N THR A 248 -7.65 2.92 -4.43
CA THR A 248 -7.31 2.41 -3.10
C THR A 248 -8.52 1.75 -2.47
N TRP A 249 -8.33 0.55 -1.94
CA TRP A 249 -9.31 -0.16 -1.13
C TRP A 249 -8.79 -0.35 0.28
N ILE A 250 -9.71 -0.34 1.24
CA ILE A 250 -9.46 -0.65 2.63
C ILE A 250 -10.18 -1.95 2.93
N ALA A 251 -9.42 -2.99 3.26
CA ALA A 251 -9.92 -4.29 3.64
C ALA A 251 -9.79 -4.50 5.15
N PHE A 252 -10.90 -4.69 5.84
CA PHE A 252 -10.96 -4.86 7.29
C PHE A 252 -10.96 -6.33 7.66
N ARG A 253 -10.08 -6.71 8.61
CA ARG A 253 -9.94 -8.11 9.04
C ARG A 253 -11.08 -8.58 9.96
N GLY A 254 -11.74 -7.69 10.69
CA GLY A 254 -12.89 -7.98 11.54
C GLY A 254 -12.67 -7.70 13.03
N ALA A 255 -13.44 -8.30 13.93
CA ALA A 255 -13.78 -7.89 15.27
C ALA A 255 -12.64 -7.54 16.26
N ASN A 256 -11.40 -7.81 15.95
CA ASN A 256 -10.23 -7.39 16.75
C ASN A 256 -9.58 -6.09 16.25
N ALA A 257 -10.05 -5.53 15.14
CA ALA A 257 -9.72 -4.17 14.80
C ALA A 257 -10.41 -3.29 15.83
N ARG A 258 -9.66 -2.49 16.57
CA ARG A 258 -10.19 -1.41 17.40
C ARG A 258 -10.83 -0.29 16.53
N CYS A 259 -11.15 -0.60 15.29
CA CYS A 259 -12.01 0.13 14.41
C CYS A 259 -13.47 -0.07 14.88
N ALA A 260 -13.76 0.26 16.14
CA ALA A 260 -15.11 0.44 16.56
C ALA A 260 -15.61 1.71 15.88
N PHE A 261 -16.30 1.56 14.76
CA PHE A 261 -17.31 2.54 14.40
C PHE A 261 -18.38 2.44 15.49
N GLU A 262 -18.19 3.10 16.61
CA GLU A 262 -19.32 3.51 17.41
C GLU A 262 -20.08 4.50 16.54
N VAL A 263 -21.12 4.01 15.90
CA VAL A 263 -22.21 4.88 15.50
C VAL A 263 -22.74 5.41 16.83
N GLY A 264 -22.33 6.63 17.19
CA GLY A 264 -22.97 7.33 18.30
C GLY A 264 -24.49 7.27 18.08
N PRO A 265 -25.31 7.35 19.12
CA PRO A 265 -26.76 7.35 18.95
C PRO A 265 -27.05 8.35 17.83
N LEU A 266 -27.80 7.88 16.82
CA LEU A 266 -28.27 8.76 15.76
C LEU A 266 -28.91 9.96 16.47
N PRO A 267 -28.55 11.20 16.11
CA PRO A 267 -29.24 12.34 16.68
C PRO A 267 -30.73 12.08 16.51
N GLU A 268 -31.49 12.24 17.59
CA GLU A 268 -32.97 12.14 17.54
C GLU A 268 -33.41 12.95 16.33
N SER A 269 -34.23 12.36 15.49
CA SER A 269 -34.68 12.94 14.23
C SER A 269 -35.23 14.33 14.49
N ASP A 270 -34.48 15.35 14.11
CA ASP A 270 -34.98 16.70 14.03
C ASP A 270 -35.97 16.68 12.84
N ASP A 271 -37.26 16.65 13.09
CA ASP A 271 -38.32 16.59 12.10
C ASP A 271 -38.40 17.81 11.16
N ARG A 272 -37.38 18.65 11.16
CA ARG A 272 -37.25 19.75 10.21
C ARG A 272 -36.84 19.23 8.83
N PRO A 273 -37.59 19.52 7.77
CA PRO A 273 -37.18 19.15 6.41
C PRO A 273 -35.84 19.80 6.09
N PRO A 274 -34.91 19.07 5.46
CA PRO A 274 -33.59 19.60 5.09
C PRO A 274 -33.77 20.80 4.16
N SER A 275 -33.05 21.87 4.45
CA SER A 275 -33.09 23.12 3.68
C SER A 275 -32.44 23.03 2.30
N HIS A 276 -31.91 21.89 1.92
CA HIS A 276 -31.34 21.61 0.61
C HIS A 276 -31.70 20.22 0.08
N PRO A 277 -31.90 20.05 -1.23
CA PRO A 277 -32.25 18.76 -1.81
C PRO A 277 -31.11 17.76 -1.60
N THR A 278 -31.34 16.75 -0.77
CA THR A 278 -30.48 15.60 -0.61
C THR A 278 -30.70 14.65 -1.79
N VAL A 279 -29.69 14.41 -2.59
CA VAL A 279 -29.72 13.32 -3.55
C VAL A 279 -29.63 12.03 -2.73
N ALA A 280 -30.72 11.26 -2.72
CA ALA A 280 -30.76 9.96 -2.09
C ALA A 280 -29.90 8.98 -2.89
N VAL A 281 -28.66 8.78 -2.47
CA VAL A 281 -27.83 7.63 -2.86
C VAL A 281 -27.98 6.61 -1.74
N GLY A 282 -28.39 5.39 -2.09
CA GLY A 282 -28.79 4.36 -1.15
C GLY A 282 -27.81 4.11 -0.02
N ARG A 283 -28.35 3.89 1.16
CA ARG A 283 -27.76 3.59 2.49
C ARG A 283 -26.26 3.84 2.58
N ASN A 284 -25.85 5.09 2.73
CA ASN A 284 -24.46 5.51 2.85
C ASN A 284 -24.12 5.87 4.29
N VAL A 285 -22.99 5.35 4.71
CA VAL A 285 -22.29 5.78 5.92
C VAL A 285 -21.79 7.21 5.70
N HIS A 286 -22.33 8.17 6.45
CA HIS A 286 -21.82 9.55 6.42
C HIS A 286 -20.55 9.65 7.30
N VAL A 287 -19.42 9.93 6.67
CA VAL A 287 -18.23 10.40 7.36
C VAL A 287 -18.29 11.93 7.38
N ARG A 288 -18.41 12.54 8.57
CA ARG A 288 -18.13 13.97 8.73
C ARG A 288 -16.64 14.14 8.98
N VAL A 289 -16.02 14.97 8.20
CA VAL A 289 -14.66 15.50 8.40
C VAL A 289 -14.70 16.64 9.42
#